data_8bddcd0b4e48f0b8af9ab525cc24eec0
#
_entry.id   8bddcd0b4e48f0b8af9ab525cc24eec0
#
_cell.length_a   1.000
_cell.length_b   1.000
_cell.length_c   1.000
_cell.angle_alpha   90.00
_cell.angle_beta   90.00
_cell.angle_gamma   90.00
#
_symmetry.space_group_name_H-M   'P 1'
#
loop_
_entity.id
_entity.type
_entity.pdbx_description
1 polymer ?
#
loop_
_entity_poly.entity_id
_entity_poly.type
_entity_poly.pdbx_seq_one_letter_code
_entity_poly.pdbx_strand_id
1 'polypeptide(L)'
;MARPVNILGLVSKTHDTGLALLCDGQPKVIFEEERFNREKHTKKFPHRSFEILFNHAENSLADIDYLTIPWDTKLLAASFFRVVTGNMPASLHLLRPAAHATQDGRIVNLWMRLQIAMRRRFRSMKLPPLVQVGHHDAHAAIFFVSPFEDASVMVMDGHGDVCASSAYEGHGNQLRQTWQLGFFDSLGMLYTCATQHLGFKPFEEGTVMALAACGEPTYVDRFRDVVILEDDGRFRLNRDYVSVDRYGLLRPFTQKFLDTFGPPRLPGDELKDRHRDLAHALQVVTEEAVLHIVRHIERTQPSKNLVISGGVALNCVANARILRDTGFERVWVPPCASD
;
A
#
# COMPACT_ATOMS: atom_id res chain seq x y z
N MET A 1 19.44 -9.89 -33.88
CA MET A 1 19.14 -9.65 -32.47
C MET A 1 17.62 -9.72 -32.28
N ALA A 2 17.12 -10.33 -31.23
CA ALA A 2 15.68 -10.32 -30.96
C ALA A 2 15.21 -8.85 -30.72
N ARG A 3 13.98 -8.54 -31.11
CA ARG A 3 13.38 -7.22 -30.83
C ARG A 3 13.29 -7.03 -29.33
N PRO A 4 13.58 -5.83 -28.78
CA PRO A 4 13.42 -5.56 -27.37
C PRO A 4 11.94 -5.73 -26.95
N VAL A 5 11.72 -6.26 -25.74
CA VAL A 5 10.39 -6.41 -25.15
C VAL A 5 10.01 -5.14 -24.40
N ASN A 6 8.93 -4.51 -24.83
CA ASN A 6 8.40 -3.28 -24.23
C ASN A 6 7.16 -3.58 -23.38
N ILE A 7 7.23 -3.25 -22.10
CA ILE A 7 6.15 -3.44 -21.12
C ILE A 7 5.72 -2.08 -20.62
N LEU A 8 4.42 -1.79 -20.70
CA LEU A 8 3.83 -0.59 -20.14
C LEU A 8 3.05 -0.92 -18.88
N GLY A 9 3.55 -0.50 -17.73
CA GLY A 9 2.85 -0.54 -16.46
C GLY A 9 1.85 0.62 -16.34
N LEU A 10 0.65 0.33 -15.85
CA LEU A 10 -0.41 1.31 -15.72
C LEU A 10 -1.09 1.19 -14.35
N VAL A 11 -1.00 2.25 -13.54
CA VAL A 11 -1.87 2.47 -12.38
C VAL A 11 -2.94 3.48 -12.80
N SER A 12 -4.21 3.16 -12.63
CA SER A 12 -5.31 4.09 -12.94
C SER A 12 -6.64 3.64 -12.34
N LYS A 13 -7.48 4.59 -12.02
CA LYS A 13 -8.80 4.39 -11.39
C LYS A 13 -8.75 3.97 -9.91
N THR A 14 -7.56 3.87 -9.37
CA THR A 14 -7.22 3.92 -7.95
C THR A 14 -6.57 5.27 -7.67
N HIS A 15 -6.07 5.53 -6.46
CA HIS A 15 -5.24 6.73 -6.22
C HIS A 15 -3.89 6.62 -6.95
N ASP A 16 -3.20 7.75 -7.09
CA ASP A 16 -1.84 7.86 -7.63
C ASP A 16 -1.66 7.24 -9.04
N THR A 17 -2.54 7.71 -9.95
CA THR A 17 -2.48 7.28 -11.35
C THR A 17 -1.13 7.58 -12.00
N GLY A 18 -0.54 6.58 -12.65
CA GLY A 18 0.76 6.70 -13.31
C GLY A 18 1.00 5.69 -14.44
N LEU A 19 2.12 5.89 -15.14
CA LEU A 19 2.64 5.01 -16.20
C LEU A 19 4.12 4.74 -15.97
N ALA A 20 4.55 3.52 -16.29
CA ALA A 20 5.96 3.14 -16.36
C ALA A 20 6.23 2.35 -17.64
N LEU A 21 7.24 2.75 -18.42
CA LEU A 21 7.71 2.01 -19.58
C LEU A 21 9.00 1.29 -19.25
N LEU A 22 9.00 -0.03 -19.44
CA LEU A 22 10.19 -0.88 -19.36
C LEU A 22 10.55 -1.37 -20.78
N CYS A 23 11.85 -1.32 -21.11
CA CYS A 23 12.41 -1.91 -22.32
C CYS A 23 13.47 -2.94 -21.91
N ASP A 24 13.27 -4.21 -22.26
CA ASP A 24 14.15 -5.32 -21.85
C ASP A 24 14.45 -5.31 -20.33
N GLY A 25 13.40 -5.12 -19.52
CA GLY A 25 13.48 -5.10 -18.04
C GLY A 25 14.08 -3.81 -17.46
N GLN A 26 14.50 -2.85 -18.27
CA GLN A 26 15.05 -1.58 -17.81
C GLN A 26 13.98 -0.48 -17.81
N PRO A 27 13.74 0.22 -16.70
CA PRO A 27 12.82 1.35 -16.68
C PRO A 27 13.37 2.49 -17.53
N LYS A 28 12.57 2.98 -18.46
CA LYS A 28 12.90 4.10 -19.36
C LYS A 28 12.16 5.37 -18.95
N VAL A 29 10.93 5.22 -18.54
CA VAL A 29 10.05 6.33 -18.18
C VAL A 29 9.18 5.91 -17.01
N ILE A 30 9.02 6.80 -16.05
CA ILE A 30 8.04 6.70 -14.95
C ILE A 30 7.34 8.06 -14.85
N PHE A 31 6.03 8.06 -14.99
CA PHE A 31 5.20 9.25 -14.92
C PHE A 31 4.07 9.10 -13.90
N GLU A 32 3.95 10.07 -13.01
CA GLU A 32 2.77 10.29 -12.18
C GLU A 32 1.87 11.35 -12.85
N GLU A 33 0.63 11.03 -13.12
CA GLU A 33 -0.31 11.94 -13.79
C GLU A 33 -0.52 13.24 -13.02
N GLU A 34 -0.42 13.21 -11.68
CA GLU A 34 -0.57 14.40 -10.84
C GLU A 34 0.48 15.48 -11.12
N ARG A 35 1.68 15.12 -11.61
CA ARG A 35 2.73 16.08 -11.99
C ARG A 35 2.29 16.94 -13.18
N PHE A 36 1.42 16.40 -14.03
CA PHE A 36 0.94 17.06 -15.24
C PHE A 36 -0.42 17.71 -15.07
N ASN A 37 -1.37 17.07 -14.34
CA ASN A 37 -2.71 17.60 -14.14
C ASN A 37 -2.87 18.46 -12.88
N ARG A 38 -1.86 18.46 -11.99
CA ARG A 38 -1.82 19.20 -10.72
C ARG A 38 -2.90 18.80 -9.71
N GLU A 39 -3.44 17.60 -9.82
CA GLU A 39 -4.39 17.02 -8.88
C GLU A 39 -3.72 15.92 -8.06
N LYS A 40 -3.37 16.19 -6.80
CA LYS A 40 -2.78 15.21 -5.90
C LYS A 40 -3.68 13.99 -5.74
N HIS A 41 -3.06 12.80 -5.69
CA HIS A 41 -3.75 11.51 -5.57
C HIS A 41 -4.83 11.30 -6.63
N THR A 42 -4.58 11.80 -7.85
CA THR A 42 -5.57 11.74 -8.95
C THR A 42 -5.94 10.30 -9.29
N LYS A 43 -7.26 10.07 -9.46
CA LYS A 43 -7.86 8.79 -9.92
C LYS A 43 -8.25 8.82 -11.39
N LYS A 44 -7.95 9.92 -12.07
CA LYS A 44 -8.31 10.10 -13.49
C LYS A 44 -7.45 9.18 -14.37
N PHE A 45 -7.97 8.84 -15.54
CA PHE A 45 -7.18 8.14 -16.54
C PHE A 45 -5.97 8.99 -16.95
N PRO A 46 -4.73 8.44 -17.12
CA PRO A 46 -3.51 9.22 -17.32
C PRO A 46 -3.36 9.76 -18.74
N HIS A 47 -4.25 10.68 -19.11
CA HIS A 47 -4.29 11.26 -20.46
C HIS A 47 -3.01 12.03 -20.81
N ARG A 48 -2.48 12.79 -19.86
CA ARG A 48 -1.27 13.61 -20.07
C ARG A 48 -0.02 12.75 -20.12
N SER A 49 0.08 11.78 -19.22
CA SER A 49 1.19 10.83 -19.22
C SER A 49 1.27 10.05 -20.53
N PHE A 50 0.14 9.58 -21.08
CA PHE A 50 0.09 8.95 -22.39
C PHE A 50 0.45 9.89 -23.54
N GLU A 51 -0.01 11.13 -23.49
CA GLU A 51 0.30 12.15 -24.50
C GLU A 51 1.81 12.41 -24.55
N ILE A 52 2.45 12.59 -23.40
CA ILE A 52 3.89 12.84 -23.31
C ILE A 52 4.66 11.61 -23.74
N LEU A 53 4.28 10.43 -23.27
CA LEU A 53 4.96 9.18 -23.62
C LEU A 53 5.03 8.96 -25.14
N PHE A 54 3.91 9.15 -25.85
CA PHE A 54 3.84 8.86 -27.27
C PHE A 54 4.25 10.04 -28.17
N ASN A 55 4.28 11.27 -27.67
CA ASN A 55 4.75 12.42 -28.45
C ASN A 55 6.27 12.64 -28.34
N HIS A 56 6.89 12.22 -27.23
CA HIS A 56 8.31 12.50 -26.97
C HIS A 56 9.22 11.28 -27.04
N ALA A 57 8.69 10.08 -27.01
CA ALA A 57 9.48 8.85 -26.87
C ALA A 57 9.64 8.04 -28.17
N GLU A 58 9.34 8.59 -29.35
CA GLU A 58 9.36 7.84 -30.63
C GLU A 58 8.61 6.49 -30.59
N ASN A 59 7.88 6.21 -29.51
CA ASN A 59 7.14 4.99 -29.28
C ASN A 59 5.65 5.22 -29.56
N SER A 60 5.03 4.22 -30.14
CA SER A 60 3.58 4.16 -30.29
C SER A 60 3.00 3.02 -29.46
N LEU A 61 1.68 3.00 -29.29
CA LEU A 61 1.05 1.86 -28.62
C LEU A 61 1.33 0.52 -29.34
N ALA A 62 1.62 0.56 -30.64
CA ALA A 62 1.96 -0.62 -31.44
C ALA A 62 3.32 -1.23 -31.07
N ASP A 63 4.20 -0.46 -30.43
CA ASP A 63 5.52 -0.91 -29.98
C ASP A 63 5.46 -1.57 -28.59
N ILE A 64 4.32 -1.50 -27.92
CA ILE A 64 4.11 -2.10 -26.59
C ILE A 64 3.68 -3.56 -26.75
N ASP A 65 4.45 -4.46 -26.15
CA ASP A 65 4.17 -5.90 -26.18
C ASP A 65 3.15 -6.33 -25.13
N TYR A 66 3.22 -5.74 -23.93
CA TYR A 66 2.32 -6.02 -22.81
C TYR A 66 1.92 -4.75 -22.08
N LEU A 67 0.65 -4.69 -21.68
CA LEU A 67 0.13 -3.71 -20.72
C LEU A 67 -0.08 -4.42 -19.38
N THR A 68 0.52 -3.90 -18.31
CA THR A 68 0.39 -4.51 -16.98
C THR A 68 -0.37 -3.59 -16.02
N ILE A 69 -1.12 -4.19 -15.09
CA ILE A 69 -1.75 -3.49 -13.97
C ILE A 69 -1.38 -4.18 -12.66
N PRO A 70 -1.17 -3.42 -11.56
CA PRO A 70 -0.73 -3.96 -10.28
C PRO A 70 -1.88 -4.46 -9.40
N TRP A 71 -2.84 -5.19 -9.99
CA TRP A 71 -3.98 -5.78 -9.28
C TRP A 71 -4.43 -7.06 -9.96
N ASP A 72 -4.50 -8.16 -9.22
CA ASP A 72 -5.26 -9.34 -9.63
C ASP A 72 -6.72 -9.20 -9.16
N THR A 73 -7.56 -8.72 -10.06
CA THR A 73 -8.97 -8.45 -9.73
C THR A 73 -9.79 -9.70 -9.39
N LYS A 74 -9.34 -10.90 -9.77
CA LYS A 74 -9.99 -12.17 -9.41
C LYS A 74 -9.66 -12.55 -7.97
N LEU A 75 -8.38 -12.45 -7.60
CA LEU A 75 -7.92 -12.70 -6.23
C LEU A 75 -8.55 -11.69 -5.27
N LEU A 76 -8.57 -10.42 -5.63
CA LEU A 76 -9.21 -9.36 -4.85
C LEU A 76 -10.70 -9.63 -4.64
N ALA A 77 -11.44 -10.02 -5.69
CA ALA A 77 -12.86 -10.34 -5.58
C ALA A 77 -13.10 -11.56 -4.68
N ALA A 78 -12.26 -12.59 -4.79
CA ALA A 78 -12.35 -13.80 -3.95
C ALA A 78 -12.05 -13.48 -2.47
N SER A 79 -11.04 -12.64 -2.21
CA SER A 79 -10.69 -12.17 -0.87
C SER A 79 -11.83 -11.36 -0.27
N PHE A 80 -12.38 -10.40 -1.00
CA PHE A 80 -13.53 -9.60 -0.58
C PHE A 80 -14.76 -10.47 -0.27
N PHE A 81 -15.08 -11.44 -1.14
CA PHE A 81 -16.19 -12.38 -0.92
C PHE A 81 -15.98 -13.19 0.37
N ARG A 82 -14.78 -13.73 0.59
CA ARG A 82 -14.44 -14.47 1.81
C ARG A 82 -14.66 -13.64 3.06
N VAL A 83 -14.23 -12.38 3.02
CA VAL A 83 -14.42 -11.43 4.11
C VAL A 83 -15.88 -11.18 4.40
N VAL A 84 -16.67 -10.87 3.36
CA VAL A 84 -18.10 -10.61 3.52
C VAL A 84 -18.81 -11.83 4.10
N THR A 85 -18.54 -13.03 3.58
CA THR A 85 -19.18 -14.26 4.06
C THR A 85 -18.72 -14.67 5.46
N GLY A 86 -17.45 -14.45 5.81
CA GLY A 86 -16.88 -14.84 7.10
C GLY A 86 -17.35 -14.00 8.29
N ASN A 87 -17.83 -12.77 8.03
CA ASN A 87 -18.22 -11.82 9.08
C ASN A 87 -19.71 -11.42 9.02
N MET A 88 -20.54 -12.23 8.38
CA MET A 88 -21.98 -11.99 8.29
C MET A 88 -22.67 -12.01 9.69
N PRO A 89 -23.69 -11.18 9.94
CA PRO A 89 -24.31 -10.21 9.01
C PRO A 89 -23.64 -8.82 9.02
N ALA A 90 -22.70 -8.55 9.94
CA ALA A 90 -22.11 -7.23 10.12
C ALA A 90 -21.36 -6.74 8.87
N SER A 91 -20.68 -7.63 8.16
CA SER A 91 -19.92 -7.35 6.94
C SER A 91 -20.76 -6.90 5.74
N LEU A 92 -22.09 -7.00 5.79
CA LEU A 92 -22.97 -6.42 4.77
C LEU A 92 -22.76 -4.90 4.64
N HIS A 93 -22.27 -4.23 5.68
CA HIS A 93 -21.89 -2.83 5.61
C HIS A 93 -20.73 -2.57 4.66
N LEU A 94 -19.84 -3.55 4.43
CA LEU A 94 -18.73 -3.46 3.48
C LEU A 94 -19.21 -3.36 2.01
N LEU A 95 -20.44 -3.75 1.71
CA LEU A 95 -21.02 -3.59 0.38
C LEU A 95 -21.42 -2.14 0.07
N ARG A 96 -21.40 -1.24 1.07
CA ARG A 96 -21.74 0.18 0.88
C ARG A 96 -20.50 0.92 0.34
N PRO A 97 -20.67 1.78 -0.70
CA PRO A 97 -19.55 2.55 -1.25
C PRO A 97 -18.80 3.41 -0.23
N ALA A 98 -19.51 3.94 0.77
CA ALA A 98 -18.91 4.75 1.84
C ALA A 98 -17.97 3.95 2.79
N ALA A 99 -18.04 2.61 2.80
CA ALA A 99 -17.11 1.77 3.58
C ALA A 99 -15.67 1.81 3.01
N HIS A 100 -15.48 2.33 1.80
CA HIS A 100 -14.23 2.38 1.05
C HIS A 100 -13.88 3.83 0.67
N ALA A 101 -13.93 4.74 1.64
CA ALA A 101 -13.83 6.17 1.38
C ALA A 101 -12.50 6.63 0.76
N THR A 102 -11.40 5.91 1.02
CA THR A 102 -10.08 6.19 0.43
C THR A 102 -9.92 5.59 -0.95
N GLN A 103 -10.64 4.52 -1.24
CA GLN A 103 -10.62 3.84 -2.53
C GLN A 103 -11.98 3.96 -3.20
N ASP A 104 -11.95 4.10 -4.51
CA ASP A 104 -13.17 3.96 -5.29
C ASP A 104 -13.68 2.52 -5.06
N GLY A 105 -14.78 2.31 -4.34
CA GLY A 105 -15.38 1.00 -4.02
C GLY A 105 -15.74 0.13 -5.23
N ARG A 106 -15.09 0.40 -6.36
CA ARG A 106 -15.23 -0.21 -7.68
C ARG A 106 -13.97 -0.95 -8.15
N ILE A 107 -13.05 -1.30 -7.23
CA ILE A 107 -11.83 -2.04 -7.59
C ILE A 107 -12.20 -3.40 -8.22
N VAL A 108 -13.27 -4.03 -7.75
CA VAL A 108 -13.74 -5.33 -8.28
C VAL A 108 -13.97 -5.31 -9.81
N ASN A 109 -14.38 -4.18 -10.38
CA ASN A 109 -14.53 -4.03 -11.83
C ASN A 109 -13.46 -3.13 -12.47
N LEU A 110 -12.34 -2.95 -11.80
CA LEU A 110 -11.21 -2.13 -12.26
C LEU A 110 -10.74 -2.54 -13.66
N TRP A 111 -10.55 -3.83 -13.86
CA TRP A 111 -10.09 -4.37 -15.13
C TRP A 111 -11.01 -3.97 -16.30
N MET A 112 -12.33 -4.11 -16.14
CA MET A 112 -13.31 -3.73 -17.16
C MET A 112 -13.30 -2.21 -17.41
N ARG A 113 -13.25 -1.42 -16.35
CA ARG A 113 -13.21 0.05 -16.43
C ARG A 113 -11.97 0.53 -17.16
N LEU A 114 -10.84 -0.11 -16.90
CA LEU A 114 -9.56 0.20 -17.54
C LEU A 114 -9.60 -0.16 -19.04
N GLN A 115 -10.08 -1.35 -19.39
CA GLN A 115 -10.26 -1.74 -20.79
C GLN A 115 -11.17 -0.76 -21.55
N ILE A 116 -12.27 -0.33 -20.93
CA ILE A 116 -13.18 0.66 -21.55
C ILE A 116 -12.43 1.99 -21.75
N ALA A 117 -11.67 2.44 -20.77
CA ALA A 117 -10.91 3.69 -20.87
C ALA A 117 -9.84 3.61 -21.97
N MET A 118 -9.08 2.51 -22.03
CA MET A 118 -8.09 2.25 -23.07
C MET A 118 -8.72 2.21 -24.47
N ARG A 119 -9.83 1.46 -24.65
CA ARG A 119 -10.55 1.41 -25.93
C ARG A 119 -11.12 2.77 -26.36
N ARG A 120 -11.55 3.59 -25.41
CA ARG A 120 -12.01 4.96 -25.72
C ARG A 120 -10.86 5.87 -26.14
N ARG A 121 -9.69 5.74 -25.54
CA ARG A 121 -8.50 6.56 -25.87
C ARG A 121 -7.84 6.14 -27.16
N PHE A 122 -7.80 4.84 -27.44
CA PHE A 122 -7.06 4.24 -28.57
C PHE A 122 -8.00 3.49 -29.53
N ARG A 123 -9.10 4.16 -29.97
CA ARG A 123 -10.22 3.55 -30.72
C ARG A 123 -9.82 2.80 -31.99
N SER A 124 -8.80 3.28 -32.69
CA SER A 124 -8.34 2.74 -33.99
C SER A 124 -7.16 1.79 -33.86
N MET A 125 -6.65 1.54 -32.65
CA MET A 125 -5.44 0.76 -32.42
C MET A 125 -5.77 -0.58 -31.76
N LYS A 126 -5.03 -1.61 -32.14
CA LYS A 126 -5.05 -2.89 -31.42
C LYS A 126 -4.38 -2.70 -30.06
N LEU A 127 -5.10 -3.00 -28.99
CA LEU A 127 -4.53 -2.93 -27.63
C LEU A 127 -3.59 -4.09 -27.40
N PRO A 128 -2.43 -3.88 -26.75
CA PRO A 128 -1.57 -4.97 -26.31
C PRO A 128 -2.29 -5.86 -25.29
N PRO A 129 -1.85 -7.12 -25.11
CA PRO A 129 -2.36 -8.00 -24.07
C PRO A 129 -2.27 -7.33 -22.71
N LEU A 130 -3.38 -7.36 -21.94
CA LEU A 130 -3.44 -6.84 -20.58
C LEU A 130 -3.13 -7.97 -19.59
N VAL A 131 -2.06 -7.80 -18.80
CA VAL A 131 -1.59 -8.73 -17.78
C VAL A 131 -1.89 -8.14 -16.41
N GLN A 132 -2.49 -8.94 -15.53
CA GLN A 132 -2.71 -8.59 -14.14
C GLN A 132 -1.57 -9.17 -13.30
N VAL A 133 -0.96 -8.33 -12.46
CA VAL A 133 0.10 -8.71 -11.53
C VAL A 133 -0.45 -8.54 -10.11
N GLY A 134 -0.16 -9.49 -9.22
CA GLY A 134 -0.54 -9.37 -7.82
C GLY A 134 -0.01 -8.06 -7.22
N HIS A 135 -0.80 -7.38 -6.40
CA HIS A 135 -0.45 -6.05 -5.88
C HIS A 135 0.88 -6.07 -5.12
N HIS A 136 1.03 -7.00 -4.19
CA HIS A 136 2.28 -7.13 -3.44
C HIS A 136 3.44 -7.65 -4.31
N ASP A 137 3.17 -8.43 -5.35
CA ASP A 137 4.21 -8.84 -6.31
C ASP A 137 4.71 -7.65 -7.13
N ALA A 138 3.79 -6.72 -7.50
CA ALA A 138 4.16 -5.48 -8.18
C ALA A 138 5.03 -4.58 -7.29
N HIS A 139 4.68 -4.43 -6.01
CA HIS A 139 5.52 -3.73 -5.03
C HIS A 139 6.88 -4.42 -4.84
N ALA A 140 6.91 -5.74 -4.71
CA ALA A 140 8.14 -6.50 -4.50
C ALA A 140 9.06 -6.47 -5.72
N ALA A 141 8.51 -6.34 -6.94
CA ALA A 141 9.29 -6.24 -8.18
C ALA A 141 10.23 -5.02 -8.22
N ILE A 142 10.08 -4.06 -7.32
CA ILE A 142 11.04 -2.96 -7.13
C ILE A 142 12.44 -3.47 -6.78
N PHE A 143 12.57 -4.70 -6.27
CA PHE A 143 13.84 -5.38 -6.08
C PHE A 143 14.70 -5.39 -7.34
N PHE A 144 14.10 -5.61 -8.51
CA PHE A 144 14.83 -5.71 -9.79
C PHE A 144 15.46 -4.39 -10.25
N VAL A 145 15.07 -3.27 -9.67
CA VAL A 145 15.68 -1.96 -9.92
C VAL A 145 16.44 -1.42 -8.71
N SER A 146 16.51 -2.20 -7.64
CA SER A 146 17.32 -1.89 -6.46
C SER A 146 18.82 -2.05 -6.78
N PRO A 147 19.72 -1.52 -5.93
CA PRO A 147 21.15 -1.69 -6.11
C PRO A 147 21.67 -3.08 -5.69
N PHE A 148 20.79 -4.06 -5.45
CA PHE A 148 21.15 -5.35 -4.86
C PHE A 148 20.93 -6.50 -5.84
N GLU A 149 21.90 -7.45 -5.89
CA GLU A 149 21.73 -8.74 -6.58
C GLU A 149 20.95 -9.74 -5.72
N ASP A 150 21.07 -9.62 -4.38
CA ASP A 150 20.29 -10.37 -3.40
C ASP A 150 19.77 -9.45 -2.29
N ALA A 151 18.54 -9.64 -1.92
CA ALA A 151 17.93 -8.91 -0.81
C ALA A 151 16.74 -9.68 -0.23
N SER A 152 16.47 -9.45 1.05
CA SER A 152 15.13 -9.61 1.59
C SER A 152 14.27 -8.44 1.11
N VAL A 153 13.01 -8.72 0.72
CA VAL A 153 12.07 -7.68 0.29
C VAL A 153 10.87 -7.72 1.19
N MET A 154 10.55 -6.58 1.78
CA MET A 154 9.37 -6.42 2.63
C MET A 154 8.39 -5.44 1.99
N VAL A 155 7.16 -5.90 1.82
CA VAL A 155 6.04 -5.07 1.36
C VAL A 155 5.05 -4.91 2.50
N MET A 156 4.75 -3.66 2.85
CA MET A 156 3.75 -3.32 3.87
C MET A 156 2.86 -2.20 3.34
N ASP A 157 1.59 -2.51 3.17
CA ASP A 157 0.64 -1.59 2.58
C ASP A 157 -0.67 -1.47 3.37
N GLY A 158 -1.58 -0.63 2.92
CA GLY A 158 -2.94 -0.56 3.43
C GLY A 158 -3.67 -1.87 3.20
N HIS A 159 -3.64 -2.37 1.99
CA HIS A 159 -4.07 -3.72 1.61
C HIS A 159 -3.64 -4.03 0.17
N GLY A 160 -3.40 -5.30 -0.12
CA GLY A 160 -3.23 -5.83 -1.47
C GLY A 160 -4.43 -6.66 -1.92
N ASP A 161 -4.21 -7.60 -2.85
CA ASP A 161 -5.26 -8.51 -3.34
C ASP A 161 -5.69 -9.53 -2.28
N VAL A 162 -4.74 -10.03 -1.49
CA VAL A 162 -4.94 -11.10 -0.51
C VAL A 162 -4.32 -10.84 0.86
N CYS A 163 -3.38 -9.93 0.97
CA CYS A 163 -2.62 -9.67 2.19
C CYS A 163 -2.34 -8.17 2.38
N ALA A 164 -2.00 -7.77 3.60
CA ALA A 164 -1.62 -6.41 3.97
C ALA A 164 -0.11 -6.24 4.09
N SER A 165 0.61 -7.33 4.35
CA SER A 165 2.07 -7.36 4.39
C SER A 165 2.59 -8.67 3.82
N SER A 166 3.75 -8.63 3.19
CA SER A 166 4.41 -9.82 2.63
C SER A 166 5.93 -9.65 2.64
N ALA A 167 6.64 -10.78 2.61
CA ALA A 167 8.08 -10.80 2.45
C ALA A 167 8.50 -11.75 1.33
N TYR A 168 9.58 -11.39 0.66
CA TYR A 168 10.15 -12.17 -0.45
C TYR A 168 11.67 -12.28 -0.27
N GLU A 169 12.21 -13.33 -0.86
CA GLU A 169 13.64 -13.44 -1.15
C GLU A 169 13.85 -13.07 -2.62
N GLY A 170 14.69 -12.07 -2.87
CA GLY A 170 15.15 -11.68 -4.19
C GLY A 170 16.58 -12.17 -4.44
N HIS A 171 16.81 -12.83 -5.57
CA HIS A 171 18.14 -13.25 -6.01
C HIS A 171 18.23 -13.18 -7.54
N GLY A 172 19.13 -12.33 -8.07
CA GLY A 172 19.29 -12.12 -9.52
C GLY A 172 17.97 -11.69 -10.17
N ASN A 173 17.41 -12.54 -11.02
CA ASN A 173 16.14 -12.32 -11.70
C ASN A 173 14.96 -13.11 -11.09
N GLN A 174 15.11 -13.60 -9.86
CA GLN A 174 14.09 -14.37 -9.18
C GLN A 174 13.59 -13.64 -7.93
N LEU A 175 12.29 -13.76 -7.69
CA LEU A 175 11.62 -13.24 -6.52
C LEU A 175 10.67 -14.33 -6.00
N ARG A 176 10.85 -14.74 -4.73
CA ARG A 176 10.08 -15.81 -4.10
C ARG A 176 9.42 -15.33 -2.83
N GLN A 177 8.10 -15.35 -2.77
CA GLN A 177 7.38 -15.03 -1.54
C GLN A 177 7.65 -16.08 -0.46
N THR A 178 7.99 -15.63 0.74
CA THR A 178 8.35 -16.47 1.89
C THR A 178 7.40 -16.33 3.06
N TRP A 179 6.74 -15.18 3.19
CA TRP A 179 5.87 -14.87 4.30
C TRP A 179 4.77 -13.89 3.87
N GLN A 180 3.62 -13.95 4.54
CA GLN A 180 2.54 -12.98 4.36
C GLN A 180 1.66 -12.86 5.60
N LEU A 181 1.02 -11.69 5.76
CA LEU A 181 0.07 -11.37 6.82
C LEU A 181 -1.30 -11.05 6.21
N GLY A 182 -2.35 -11.50 6.89
CA GLY A 182 -3.72 -11.42 6.39
C GLY A 182 -4.22 -10.00 6.11
N PHE A 183 -5.21 -9.90 5.25
CA PHE A 183 -5.76 -8.67 4.68
C PHE A 183 -6.18 -7.60 5.72
N PHE A 184 -6.77 -8.01 6.85
CA PHE A 184 -7.27 -7.05 7.87
C PHE A 184 -6.30 -6.80 9.01
N ASP A 185 -5.18 -7.48 9.06
CA ASP A 185 -4.12 -7.21 10.01
C ASP A 185 -3.11 -6.28 9.34
N SER A 186 -3.55 -5.05 9.09
CA SER A 186 -2.83 -4.04 8.33
C SER A 186 -2.44 -2.85 9.20
N LEU A 187 -1.12 -2.59 9.28
CA LEU A 187 -0.60 -1.37 9.90
C LEU A 187 -0.98 -0.13 9.10
N GLY A 188 -0.92 -0.20 7.76
CA GLY A 188 -1.29 0.92 6.90
C GLY A 188 -2.75 1.30 7.08
N MET A 189 -3.68 0.33 7.08
CA MET A 189 -5.09 0.58 7.34
C MET A 189 -5.34 1.14 8.74
N LEU A 190 -4.68 0.58 9.77
CA LEU A 190 -4.78 1.09 11.14
C LEU A 190 -4.33 2.55 11.21
N TYR A 191 -3.20 2.86 10.56
CA TYR A 191 -2.63 4.21 10.52
C TYR A 191 -3.58 5.19 9.82
N THR A 192 -4.14 4.83 8.67
CA THR A 192 -5.15 5.62 7.95
C THR A 192 -6.40 5.86 8.79
N CYS A 193 -6.92 4.82 9.46
CA CYS A 193 -8.07 4.95 10.36
C CYS A 193 -7.80 5.90 11.52
N ALA A 194 -6.62 5.79 12.14
CA ALA A 194 -6.21 6.68 13.23
C ALA A 194 -5.98 8.12 12.73
N THR A 195 -5.44 8.29 11.53
CA THR A 195 -5.29 9.60 10.87
C THR A 195 -6.66 10.31 10.76
N GLN A 196 -7.68 9.59 10.27
CA GLN A 196 -9.04 10.12 10.17
C GLN A 196 -9.68 10.35 11.55
N HIS A 197 -9.43 9.46 12.52
CA HIS A 197 -9.90 9.65 13.91
C HIS A 197 -9.31 10.92 14.55
N LEU A 198 -8.06 11.24 14.21
CA LEU A 198 -7.41 12.49 14.63
C LEU A 198 -7.88 13.71 13.83
N GLY A 199 -8.88 13.56 12.93
CA GLY A 199 -9.52 14.63 12.17
C GLY A 199 -8.70 15.14 10.98
N PHE A 200 -7.74 14.35 10.52
CA PHE A 200 -6.99 14.60 9.29
C PHE A 200 -7.63 13.88 8.10
N LYS A 201 -7.26 14.28 6.90
CA LYS A 201 -7.76 13.66 5.66
C LYS A 201 -7.00 12.39 5.35
N PRO A 202 -7.57 11.49 4.52
CA PRO A 202 -6.80 10.42 3.90
C PRO A 202 -5.56 10.98 3.19
N PHE A 203 -4.44 10.26 3.22
CA PHE A 203 -3.11 10.65 2.71
C PHE A 203 -2.40 11.76 3.52
N GLU A 204 -2.91 12.09 4.71
CA GLU A 204 -2.22 12.97 5.66
C GLU A 204 -1.53 12.16 6.80
N GLU A 205 -1.24 10.87 6.58
CA GLU A 205 -0.54 9.99 7.53
C GLU A 205 0.82 10.55 7.95
N GLY A 206 1.53 11.19 7.01
CA GLY A 206 2.79 11.89 7.29
C GLY A 206 2.64 13.06 8.28
N THR A 207 1.48 13.73 8.29
CA THR A 207 1.17 14.78 9.27
C THR A 207 0.98 14.17 10.66
N VAL A 208 0.34 13.01 10.76
CA VAL A 208 0.18 12.28 12.03
C VAL A 208 1.52 11.74 12.53
N MET A 209 2.39 11.25 11.64
CA MET A 209 3.76 10.86 11.99
C MET A 209 4.55 12.05 12.57
N ALA A 210 4.42 13.24 11.99
CA ALA A 210 5.05 14.45 12.54
C ALA A 210 4.42 14.87 13.88
N LEU A 211 3.09 14.77 14.01
CA LEU A 211 2.38 15.06 15.26
C LEU A 211 2.81 14.15 16.41
N ALA A 212 3.15 12.89 16.12
CA ALA A 212 3.61 11.92 17.10
C ALA A 212 4.86 12.38 17.87
N ALA A 213 5.72 13.19 17.23
CA ALA A 213 6.91 13.76 17.86
C ALA A 213 6.58 14.79 18.96
N CYS A 214 5.35 15.29 19.00
CA CYS A 214 4.87 16.26 19.97
C CYS A 214 4.01 15.65 21.11
N GLY A 215 3.86 14.32 21.13
CA GLY A 215 3.05 13.61 22.10
C GLY A 215 3.89 12.95 23.20
N GLU A 216 3.22 12.63 24.30
CA GLU A 216 3.77 11.90 25.43
C GLU A 216 3.33 10.41 25.39
N PRO A 217 4.03 9.50 26.08
CA PRO A 217 3.76 8.05 26.03
C PRO A 217 2.50 7.61 26.79
N THR A 218 1.57 8.51 27.05
CA THR A 218 0.37 8.30 27.88
C THR A 218 -0.46 7.08 27.47
N TYR A 219 -0.55 6.80 26.18
CA TYR A 219 -1.40 5.73 25.64
C TYR A 219 -0.62 4.52 25.09
N VAL A 220 0.72 4.51 25.14
CA VAL A 220 1.53 3.46 24.47
C VAL A 220 1.15 2.07 24.96
N ASP A 221 1.10 1.83 26.27
CA ASP A 221 0.79 0.50 26.82
C ASP A 221 -0.63 0.06 26.45
N ARG A 222 -1.60 0.97 26.46
CA ARG A 222 -2.99 0.68 26.04
C ARG A 222 -3.08 0.45 24.53
N PHE A 223 -2.23 1.10 23.73
CA PHE A 223 -2.25 0.94 22.29
C PHE A 223 -1.60 -0.39 21.85
N ARG A 224 -0.72 -0.98 22.67
CA ARG A 224 -0.22 -2.36 22.47
C ARG A 224 -1.35 -3.40 22.54
N ASP A 225 -2.46 -3.12 23.27
CA ASP A 225 -3.65 -3.96 23.24
C ASP A 225 -4.40 -3.91 21.90
N VAL A 226 -4.17 -2.88 21.08
CA VAL A 226 -4.76 -2.75 19.74
C VAL A 226 -4.00 -3.58 18.71
N VAL A 227 -2.67 -3.68 18.83
CA VAL A 227 -1.79 -4.44 17.93
C VAL A 227 -1.09 -5.52 18.74
N ILE A 228 -1.58 -6.74 18.64
CA ILE A 228 -1.06 -7.87 19.40
C ILE A 228 -0.01 -8.59 18.56
N LEU A 229 1.24 -8.55 19.02
CA LEU A 229 2.35 -9.28 18.38
C LEU A 229 2.19 -10.78 18.66
N GLU A 230 2.43 -11.59 17.64
CA GLU A 230 2.33 -13.05 17.66
C GLU A 230 3.64 -13.67 17.19
N ASP A 231 3.77 -14.99 17.25
CA ASP A 231 4.96 -15.69 16.77
C ASP A 231 5.18 -15.48 15.24
N ASP A 232 6.39 -15.84 14.78
CA ASP A 232 6.77 -15.83 13.37
C ASP A 232 6.63 -14.49 12.65
N GLY A 233 6.90 -13.39 13.38
CA GLY A 233 6.80 -12.03 12.83
C GLY A 233 5.36 -11.58 12.58
N ARG A 234 4.38 -12.36 13.00
CA ARG A 234 2.97 -12.02 12.82
C ARG A 234 2.49 -11.04 13.86
N PHE A 235 1.44 -10.35 13.54
CA PHE A 235 0.62 -9.62 14.48
C PHE A 235 -0.84 -9.70 14.06
N ARG A 236 -1.74 -9.38 14.96
CA ARG A 236 -3.16 -9.18 14.64
C ARG A 236 -3.68 -7.90 15.26
N LEU A 237 -4.63 -7.27 14.57
CA LEU A 237 -5.41 -6.19 15.14
C LEU A 237 -6.49 -6.76 16.05
N ASN A 238 -6.58 -6.23 17.27
CA ASN A 238 -7.56 -6.68 18.24
C ASN A 238 -8.97 -6.21 17.86
N ARG A 239 -9.84 -7.16 17.53
CA ARG A 239 -11.23 -6.90 17.08
C ARG A 239 -12.14 -6.31 18.16
N ASP A 240 -11.68 -6.28 19.42
CA ASP A 240 -12.33 -5.51 20.48
C ASP A 240 -12.18 -4.00 20.30
N TYR A 241 -11.09 -3.56 19.66
CA TYR A 241 -10.78 -2.15 19.40
C TYR A 241 -11.02 -1.75 17.94
N VAL A 242 -10.77 -2.66 16.98
CA VAL A 242 -10.80 -2.40 15.55
C VAL A 242 -11.93 -3.20 14.90
N SER A 243 -12.69 -2.57 14.01
CA SER A 243 -13.85 -3.16 13.35
C SER A 243 -13.86 -2.98 11.83
N VAL A 244 -12.69 -2.76 11.24
CA VAL A 244 -12.53 -2.58 9.78
C VAL A 244 -12.96 -3.81 8.98
N ASP A 245 -12.83 -4.99 9.55
CA ASP A 245 -13.26 -6.28 8.98
C ASP A 245 -14.79 -6.40 8.81
N ARG A 246 -15.55 -5.59 9.55
CA ARG A 246 -17.02 -5.59 9.58
C ARG A 246 -17.64 -4.34 8.95
N TYR A 247 -17.04 -3.18 9.17
CA TYR A 247 -17.62 -1.89 8.79
C TYR A 247 -16.72 -1.07 7.86
N GLY A 248 -15.51 -1.55 7.53
CA GLY A 248 -14.54 -0.78 6.76
C GLY A 248 -14.25 0.57 7.40
N LEU A 249 -14.05 1.59 6.57
CA LEU A 249 -13.77 2.96 7.01
C LEU A 249 -15.00 3.72 7.54
N LEU A 250 -16.22 3.17 7.39
CA LEU A 250 -17.42 3.79 7.97
C LEU A 250 -17.38 3.85 9.48
N ARG A 251 -16.86 2.80 10.10
CA ARG A 251 -16.76 2.66 11.55
C ARG A 251 -15.56 1.80 11.88
N PRO A 252 -14.33 2.32 11.71
CA PRO A 252 -13.12 1.53 11.84
C PRO A 252 -12.82 1.11 13.28
N PHE A 253 -13.30 1.88 14.27
CA PHE A 253 -13.09 1.65 15.69
C PHE A 253 -14.37 1.30 16.43
N THR A 254 -14.23 0.47 17.44
CA THR A 254 -15.33 0.06 18.33
C THR A 254 -15.58 1.09 19.43
N GLN A 255 -16.65 0.88 20.21
CA GLN A 255 -16.92 1.73 21.38
C GLN A 255 -15.78 1.63 22.41
N LYS A 256 -15.20 0.44 22.61
CA LYS A 256 -14.05 0.24 23.51
C LYS A 256 -12.85 1.11 23.13
N PHE A 257 -12.57 1.26 21.83
CA PHE A 257 -11.52 2.19 21.38
C PHE A 257 -11.86 3.64 21.76
N LEU A 258 -13.12 4.07 21.52
CA LEU A 258 -13.55 5.42 21.83
C LEU A 258 -13.54 5.71 23.35
N ASP A 259 -13.92 4.74 24.15
CA ASP A 259 -13.89 4.86 25.63
C ASP A 259 -12.45 4.93 26.16
N THR A 260 -11.50 4.28 25.46
CA THR A 260 -10.08 4.22 25.86
C THR A 260 -9.29 5.45 25.42
N PHE A 261 -9.47 5.89 24.18
CA PHE A 261 -8.64 6.92 23.52
C PHE A 261 -9.40 8.23 23.25
N GLY A 262 -10.70 8.24 23.52
CA GLY A 262 -11.58 9.38 23.32
C GLY A 262 -12.26 9.40 21.94
N PRO A 263 -13.24 10.31 21.78
CA PRO A 263 -14.00 10.45 20.53
C PRO A 263 -13.12 11.02 19.40
N PRO A 264 -13.52 10.82 18.13
CA PRO A 264 -12.81 11.40 17.00
C PRO A 264 -12.78 12.93 17.08
N ARG A 265 -11.69 13.53 16.64
CA ARG A 265 -11.59 14.98 16.46
C ARG A 265 -12.28 15.35 15.14
N LEU A 266 -13.15 16.35 15.19
CA LEU A 266 -13.73 16.88 13.97
C LEU A 266 -12.72 17.78 13.23
N PRO A 267 -12.79 17.84 11.89
CA PRO A 267 -11.99 18.78 11.11
C PRO A 267 -12.23 20.23 11.60
N GLY A 268 -11.15 20.94 11.91
CA GLY A 268 -11.22 22.31 12.43
C GLY A 268 -11.22 22.42 13.96
N ASP A 269 -11.45 21.35 14.69
CA ASP A 269 -11.31 21.37 16.15
C ASP A 269 -9.85 21.57 16.56
N GLU A 270 -9.64 22.13 17.76
CA GLU A 270 -8.32 22.30 18.35
C GLU A 270 -7.62 20.96 18.59
N LEU A 271 -6.32 20.90 18.29
CA LEU A 271 -5.45 19.79 18.65
C LEU A 271 -5.10 19.87 20.15
N LYS A 272 -5.61 18.91 20.93
CA LYS A 272 -5.34 18.76 22.37
C LYS A 272 -4.21 17.74 22.59
N ASP A 273 -3.65 17.73 23.81
CA ASP A 273 -2.56 16.80 24.16
C ASP A 273 -2.97 15.33 23.95
N ARG A 274 -4.20 14.94 24.29
CA ARG A 274 -4.70 13.59 24.01
C ARG A 274 -4.56 13.15 22.53
N HIS A 275 -4.64 14.10 21.58
CA HIS A 275 -4.49 13.79 20.16
C HIS A 275 -3.02 13.59 19.78
N ARG A 276 -2.10 14.34 20.39
CA ARG A 276 -0.65 14.20 20.25
C ARG A 276 -0.18 12.88 20.85
N ASP A 277 -0.67 12.58 22.07
CA ASP A 277 -0.36 11.33 22.79
C ASP A 277 -0.86 10.09 22.04
N LEU A 278 -2.06 10.18 21.44
CA LEU A 278 -2.60 9.09 20.62
C LEU A 278 -1.77 8.90 19.33
N ALA A 279 -1.35 9.99 18.67
CA ALA A 279 -0.46 9.93 17.52
C ALA A 279 0.91 9.31 17.91
N HIS A 280 1.44 9.69 19.09
CA HIS A 280 2.67 9.12 19.63
C HIS A 280 2.53 7.61 19.86
N ALA A 281 1.46 7.17 20.52
CA ALA A 281 1.22 5.75 20.78
C ALA A 281 1.05 4.93 19.50
N LEU A 282 0.32 5.45 18.52
CA LEU A 282 0.20 4.85 17.18
C LEU A 282 1.57 4.67 16.53
N GLN A 283 2.41 5.70 16.54
CA GLN A 283 3.73 5.65 15.92
C GLN A 283 4.64 4.63 16.62
N VAL A 284 4.73 4.67 17.96
CA VAL A 284 5.56 3.74 18.73
C VAL A 284 5.17 2.28 18.47
N VAL A 285 3.86 1.97 18.53
CA VAL A 285 3.39 0.59 18.32
C VAL A 285 3.52 0.15 16.86
N THR A 286 3.39 1.09 15.90
CA THR A 286 3.68 0.82 14.49
C THR A 286 5.16 0.44 14.31
N GLU A 287 6.08 1.18 14.91
CA GLU A 287 7.51 0.88 14.85
C GLU A 287 7.84 -0.48 15.50
N GLU A 288 7.23 -0.80 16.64
CA GLU A 288 7.39 -2.10 17.31
C GLU A 288 6.93 -3.25 16.41
N ALA A 289 5.77 -3.11 15.75
CA ALA A 289 5.24 -4.12 14.85
C ALA A 289 6.09 -4.27 13.57
N VAL A 290 6.55 -3.17 12.98
CA VAL A 290 7.48 -3.18 11.85
C VAL A 290 8.77 -3.91 12.21
N LEU A 291 9.39 -3.57 13.34
CA LEU A 291 10.62 -4.23 13.81
C LEU A 291 10.38 -5.71 14.13
N HIS A 292 9.21 -6.08 14.62
CA HIS A 292 8.85 -7.47 14.87
C HIS A 292 8.85 -8.30 13.57
N ILE A 293 8.24 -7.78 12.50
CA ILE A 293 8.26 -8.41 11.17
C ILE A 293 9.71 -8.49 10.64
N VAL A 294 10.43 -7.37 10.67
CA VAL A 294 11.79 -7.29 10.11
C VAL A 294 12.75 -8.24 10.81
N ARG A 295 12.66 -8.36 12.13
CA ARG A 295 13.47 -9.33 12.89
C ARG A 295 13.13 -10.78 12.56
N HIS A 296 11.88 -11.09 12.23
CA HIS A 296 11.52 -12.41 11.71
C HIS A 296 12.15 -12.66 10.35
N ILE A 297 12.07 -11.70 9.43
CA ILE A 297 12.70 -11.77 8.10
C ILE A 297 14.23 -11.96 8.25
N GLU A 298 14.87 -11.18 9.10
CA GLU A 298 16.31 -11.26 9.37
C GLU A 298 16.73 -12.67 9.86
N ARG A 299 15.91 -13.31 10.69
CA ARG A 299 16.21 -14.67 11.21
C ARG A 299 15.95 -15.77 10.18
N THR A 300 15.07 -15.55 9.22
CA THR A 300 14.59 -16.58 8.30
C THR A 300 15.17 -16.48 6.90
N GLN A 301 15.75 -15.33 6.56
CA GLN A 301 16.33 -15.07 5.24
C GLN A 301 17.84 -14.74 5.35
N PRO A 302 18.66 -15.17 4.37
CA PRO A 302 20.12 -15.08 4.50
C PRO A 302 20.69 -13.70 4.19
N SER A 303 19.97 -12.86 3.42
CA SER A 303 20.52 -11.58 2.94
C SER A 303 20.67 -10.55 4.05
N LYS A 304 21.75 -9.77 3.98
CA LYS A 304 21.96 -8.58 4.83
C LYS A 304 21.45 -7.28 4.18
N ASN A 305 20.85 -7.39 3.01
CA ASN A 305 20.23 -6.29 2.30
C ASN A 305 18.71 -6.38 2.48
N LEU A 306 18.06 -5.26 2.72
CA LEU A 306 16.61 -5.15 2.82
C LEU A 306 16.08 -4.11 1.85
N VAL A 307 15.11 -4.49 1.04
CA VAL A 307 14.28 -3.59 0.22
C VAL A 307 12.91 -3.45 0.91
N ILE A 308 12.41 -2.23 1.03
CA ILE A 308 11.11 -1.96 1.67
C ILE A 308 10.23 -1.20 0.67
N SER A 309 8.98 -1.66 0.50
CA SER A 309 7.98 -1.06 -0.38
C SER A 309 6.57 -1.15 0.22
N GLY A 310 5.59 -0.52 -0.42
CA GLY A 310 4.22 -0.34 0.07
C GLY A 310 4.06 0.95 0.85
N GLY A 311 2.83 1.41 1.07
CA GLY A 311 2.52 2.70 1.68
C GLY A 311 3.14 2.91 3.07
N VAL A 312 3.29 1.86 3.88
CA VAL A 312 3.93 1.94 5.20
C VAL A 312 5.44 2.25 5.09
N ALA A 313 6.08 1.94 3.95
CA ALA A 313 7.48 2.28 3.71
C ALA A 313 7.74 3.81 3.61
N LEU A 314 6.70 4.63 3.53
CA LEU A 314 6.81 6.09 3.67
C LEU A 314 7.06 6.54 5.11
N ASN A 315 6.91 5.64 6.10
CA ASN A 315 7.21 5.94 7.50
C ASN A 315 8.73 5.97 7.74
N CYS A 316 9.35 7.12 7.48
CA CYS A 316 10.79 7.30 7.60
C CYS A 316 11.32 7.08 9.03
N VAL A 317 10.50 7.28 10.05
CA VAL A 317 10.87 7.06 11.46
C VAL A 317 11.04 5.56 11.72
N ALA A 318 10.08 4.74 11.28
CA ALA A 318 10.19 3.29 11.35
C ALA A 318 11.38 2.75 10.53
N ASN A 319 11.59 3.27 9.31
CA ASN A 319 12.71 2.88 8.45
C ASN A 319 14.08 3.17 9.10
N ALA A 320 14.21 4.32 9.76
CA ALA A 320 15.45 4.65 10.49
C ALA A 320 15.73 3.67 11.64
N ARG A 321 14.69 3.18 12.32
CA ARG A 321 14.82 2.17 13.36
C ARG A 321 15.24 0.81 12.80
N ILE A 322 14.77 0.43 11.64
CA ILE A 322 15.18 -0.84 11.00
C ILE A 322 16.70 -0.89 10.86
N LEU A 323 17.30 0.15 10.27
CA LEU A 323 18.75 0.20 10.07
C LEU A 323 19.53 0.22 11.40
N ARG A 324 18.98 0.84 12.45
CA ARG A 324 19.65 0.96 13.75
C ARG A 324 19.47 -0.26 14.64
N ASP A 325 18.26 -0.88 14.63
CA ASP A 325 17.80 -1.82 15.66
C ASP A 325 17.74 -3.28 15.14
N THR A 326 18.24 -3.55 13.90
CA THR A 326 18.34 -4.88 13.29
C THR A 326 19.72 -5.13 12.71
N GLY A 327 20.00 -6.35 12.27
CA GLY A 327 21.27 -6.73 11.67
C GLY A 327 21.34 -6.57 10.14
N PHE A 328 20.37 -5.89 9.52
CA PHE A 328 20.49 -5.52 8.13
C PHE A 328 21.56 -4.43 7.94
N GLU A 329 22.50 -4.67 7.06
CA GLU A 329 23.62 -3.76 6.80
C GLU A 329 23.25 -2.65 5.83
N ARG A 330 22.34 -2.95 4.88
CA ARG A 330 21.87 -2.01 3.87
C ARG A 330 20.34 -2.10 3.76
N VAL A 331 19.70 -0.95 3.87
CA VAL A 331 18.26 -0.81 3.68
C VAL A 331 18.01 0.15 2.53
N TRP A 332 17.19 -0.25 1.59
CA TRP A 332 16.81 0.57 0.44
C TRP A 332 15.29 0.73 0.37
N VAL A 333 14.87 1.98 0.29
CA VAL A 333 13.48 2.38 0.10
C VAL A 333 13.40 3.14 -1.21
N PRO A 334 12.59 2.71 -2.18
CA PRO A 334 12.48 3.40 -3.47
C PRO A 334 11.82 4.79 -3.30
N PRO A 335 12.09 5.75 -4.20
CA PRO A 335 11.41 7.04 -4.20
C PRO A 335 9.88 6.93 -4.38
N CYS A 336 9.44 5.86 -5.05
CA CYS A 336 8.04 5.51 -5.29
C CYS A 336 7.65 4.28 -4.46
N ALA A 337 7.80 4.36 -3.14
CA ALA A 337 7.52 3.22 -2.25
C ALA A 337 6.03 2.88 -2.19
N SER A 338 5.16 3.87 -2.30
CA SER A 338 3.69 3.73 -2.39
C SER A 338 3.24 3.46 -3.83
N ASP A 339 1.93 3.33 -4.03
CA ASP A 339 1.29 3.12 -5.34
C ASP A 339 1.58 4.23 -6.35
#